data_4a49976d29be9f241ce6c7f21a06ec4d
#
_entry.id   4a49976d29be9f241ce6c7f21a06ec4d
#
_cell.length_a   1.000
_cell.length_b   1.000
_cell.length_c   1.000
_cell.angle_alpha   90.00
_cell.angle_beta   90.00
_cell.angle_gamma   90.00
#
_symmetry.space_group_name_H-M   'P 1'
#
loop_
_entity.id
_entity.type
_entity.pdbx_description
1 polymer ?
#
loop_
_entity_poly.entity_id
_entity_poly.type
_entity_poly.pdbx_seq_one_letter_code
_entity_poly.pdbx_strand_id
1 'polypeptide(L)'
;MTNTTDTATTATGLSAPPPTVEEALANPAPPVVAASVTIPGETQSRVALTDTSVQLLRKLWEQYGPLMFHQSGGCCDGSSPMCYPAGDFLTSDNDVLLGVFDIGDTQPQTIEIWMSREQFQYWSHTHLTVDVVKGRGSGFSVEAPEGVRFLIRSRLMDTATPFV
;
A
#
# COMPACT_ATOMS: atom_id res chain seq x y z
N MET A 1 30.12 -18.15 -37.06
CA MET A 1 28.74 -17.65 -36.91
C MET A 1 28.21 -18.20 -35.62
N THR A 2 28.38 -17.49 -34.58
CA THR A 2 27.88 -17.86 -33.26
C THR A 2 26.72 -16.93 -32.91
N ASN A 3 25.54 -17.50 -32.95
CA ASN A 3 24.35 -16.82 -32.45
C ASN A 3 24.38 -16.87 -30.94
N THR A 4 24.75 -15.78 -30.34
CA THR A 4 24.60 -15.61 -28.91
C THR A 4 23.14 -15.27 -28.67
N THR A 5 22.39 -16.25 -28.27
CA THR A 5 21.04 -16.04 -27.78
C THR A 5 21.18 -15.40 -26.43
N ASP A 6 21.04 -14.09 -26.38
CA ASP A 6 20.94 -13.35 -25.18
C ASP A 6 19.59 -13.72 -24.55
N THR A 7 19.64 -14.60 -23.57
CA THR A 7 18.48 -14.94 -22.79
C THR A 7 18.24 -13.77 -21.86
N ALA A 8 17.41 -12.85 -22.30
CA ALA A 8 16.92 -11.81 -21.41
C ALA A 8 16.22 -12.48 -20.24
N THR A 9 16.90 -12.51 -19.12
CA THR A 9 16.31 -12.88 -17.83
C THR A 9 15.21 -11.87 -17.56
N THR A 10 13.98 -12.31 -17.70
CA THR A 10 12.82 -11.51 -17.33
C THR A 10 12.96 -11.23 -15.84
N ALA A 11 13.42 -10.07 -15.50
CA ALA A 11 13.40 -9.62 -14.12
C ALA A 11 11.92 -9.53 -13.73
N THR A 12 11.44 -10.53 -12.99
CA THR A 12 10.16 -10.49 -12.28
C THR A 12 10.27 -9.48 -11.15
N GLY A 13 10.28 -8.22 -11.49
CA GLY A 13 10.45 -7.13 -10.56
C GLY A 13 9.68 -5.91 -11.03
N LEU A 14 9.75 -4.89 -10.23
CA LEU A 14 9.21 -3.57 -10.56
C LEU A 14 9.76 -3.12 -11.92
N SER A 15 8.93 -2.53 -12.76
CA SER A 15 9.29 -2.07 -14.10
C SER A 15 10.38 -0.98 -14.12
N ALA A 16 10.59 -0.32 -12.98
CA ALA A 16 11.64 0.67 -12.74
C ALA A 16 12.15 0.53 -11.31
N PRO A 17 13.41 0.94 -11.02
CA PRO A 17 13.89 0.96 -9.65
C PRO A 17 13.01 1.89 -8.80
N PRO A 18 12.69 1.50 -7.54
CA PRO A 18 11.88 2.33 -6.67
C PRO A 18 12.61 3.63 -6.32
N PRO A 19 11.89 4.74 -6.17
CA PRO A 19 12.47 6.00 -5.77
C PRO A 19 12.95 5.96 -4.32
N THR A 20 13.82 6.90 -3.96
CA THR A 20 14.10 7.20 -2.56
C THR A 20 12.87 7.84 -1.91
N VAL A 21 12.86 7.89 -0.58
CA VAL A 21 11.80 8.60 0.16
C VAL A 21 11.70 10.05 -0.28
N GLU A 22 12.84 10.73 -0.39
CA GLU A 22 12.90 12.14 -0.80
C GLU A 22 12.33 12.35 -2.20
N GLU A 23 12.69 11.51 -3.16
CA GLU A 23 12.16 11.56 -4.52
C GLU A 23 10.66 11.31 -4.57
N ALA A 24 10.17 10.33 -3.81
CA ALA A 24 8.75 10.00 -3.76
C ALA A 24 7.90 11.11 -3.12
N LEU A 25 8.44 11.83 -2.15
CA LEU A 25 7.76 12.96 -1.53
C LEU A 25 7.81 14.21 -2.40
N ALA A 26 8.91 14.42 -3.13
CA ALA A 26 9.07 15.56 -4.02
C ALA A 26 8.26 15.41 -5.32
N ASN A 27 8.14 14.20 -5.83
CA ASN A 27 7.42 13.89 -7.06
C ASN A 27 6.53 12.65 -6.88
N PRO A 28 5.40 12.80 -6.20
CA PRO A 28 4.54 11.70 -5.84
C PRO A 28 3.88 11.04 -7.07
N ALA A 29 3.98 9.72 -7.13
CA ALA A 29 3.27 8.93 -8.12
C ALA A 29 1.75 9.00 -7.88
N PRO A 30 0.93 9.00 -8.95
CA PRO A 30 -0.51 9.04 -8.80
C PRO A 30 -1.07 7.70 -8.28
N PRO A 31 -2.17 7.71 -7.53
CA PRO A 31 -2.87 6.49 -7.18
C PRO A 31 -3.57 5.90 -8.41
N VAL A 32 -3.63 4.57 -8.47
CA VAL A 32 -4.29 3.83 -9.56
C VAL A 32 -5.38 2.87 -9.08
N VAL A 33 -5.32 2.42 -7.84
CA VAL A 33 -6.33 1.54 -7.23
C VAL A 33 -6.83 2.18 -5.94
N ALA A 34 -8.10 2.55 -5.90
CA ALA A 34 -8.75 3.02 -4.68
C ALA A 34 -9.33 1.84 -3.90
N ALA A 35 -9.20 1.88 -2.58
CA ALA A 35 -9.86 0.90 -1.72
C ALA A 35 -11.37 1.13 -1.70
N SER A 36 -12.11 0.06 -1.45
CA SER A 36 -13.55 0.17 -1.18
C SER A 36 -13.80 0.94 0.12
N VAL A 37 -14.97 1.57 0.21
CA VAL A 37 -15.39 2.30 1.41
C VAL A 37 -15.90 1.30 2.44
N THR A 38 -15.32 1.31 3.62
CA THR A 38 -15.65 0.37 4.71
C THR A 38 -16.05 1.05 6.00
N ILE A 39 -15.77 2.34 6.14
CA ILE A 39 -16.11 3.09 7.35
C ILE A 39 -17.57 3.52 7.29
N PRO A 40 -18.39 3.16 8.28
CA PRO A 40 -19.80 3.53 8.29
C PRO A 40 -20.01 5.04 8.17
N GLY A 41 -20.93 5.45 7.31
CA GLY A 41 -21.26 6.85 7.06
C GLY A 41 -20.36 7.57 6.08
N GLU A 42 -19.30 6.94 5.60
CA GLU A 42 -18.43 7.52 4.59
C GLU A 42 -18.85 7.11 3.19
N THR A 43 -18.57 7.99 2.22
CA THR A 43 -18.90 7.78 0.81
C THR A 43 -17.67 7.83 -0.09
N GLN A 44 -16.53 8.25 0.44
CA GLN A 44 -15.28 8.39 -0.30
C GLN A 44 -14.26 7.37 0.18
N SER A 45 -13.47 6.83 -0.74
CA SER A 45 -12.33 6.00 -0.39
C SER A 45 -11.30 6.81 0.42
N ARG A 46 -10.76 6.20 1.44
CA ARG A 46 -9.74 6.81 2.31
C ARG A 46 -8.32 6.48 1.93
N VAL A 47 -8.14 5.46 1.13
CA VAL A 47 -6.80 4.98 0.82
C VAL A 47 -6.74 4.42 -0.59
N ALA A 48 -5.58 4.61 -1.23
CA ALA A 48 -5.32 4.13 -2.57
C ALA A 48 -3.88 3.61 -2.70
N LEU A 49 -3.64 2.81 -3.73
CA LEU A 49 -2.33 2.27 -4.09
C LEU A 49 -1.81 2.94 -5.35
N THR A 50 -0.50 3.17 -5.38
CA THR A 50 0.20 3.49 -6.64
C THR A 50 0.38 2.23 -7.49
N ASP A 51 0.69 2.40 -8.76
CA ASP A 51 0.97 1.28 -9.66
C ASP A 51 2.15 0.43 -9.17
N THR A 52 3.20 1.06 -8.65
CA THR A 52 4.36 0.36 -8.08
C THR A 52 3.96 -0.51 -6.89
N SER A 53 3.05 -0.02 -6.05
CA SER A 53 2.51 -0.81 -4.93
C SER A 53 1.70 -2.00 -5.43
N VAL A 54 0.88 -1.83 -6.45
CA VAL A 54 0.10 -2.92 -7.04
C VAL A 54 1.01 -4.02 -7.59
N GLN A 55 2.04 -3.64 -8.35
CA GLN A 55 3.01 -4.60 -8.90
C GLN A 55 3.72 -5.38 -7.82
N LEU A 56 4.20 -4.70 -6.78
CA LEU A 56 4.87 -5.34 -5.65
C LEU A 56 3.92 -6.28 -4.91
N LEU A 57 2.71 -5.85 -4.62
CA LEU A 57 1.71 -6.65 -3.91
C LEU A 57 1.32 -7.91 -4.69
N ARG A 58 1.20 -7.83 -6.01
CA ARG A 58 0.96 -9.01 -6.85
C ARG A 58 2.09 -10.02 -6.74
N LYS A 59 3.35 -9.54 -6.78
CA LYS A 59 4.53 -10.39 -6.57
C LYS A 59 4.54 -11.04 -5.19
N LEU A 60 4.27 -10.27 -4.15
CA LEU A 60 4.22 -10.77 -2.77
C LEU A 60 3.07 -11.76 -2.57
N TRP A 61 1.93 -11.54 -3.22
CA TRP A 61 0.81 -12.46 -3.19
C TRP A 61 1.17 -13.83 -3.76
N GLU A 62 1.92 -13.87 -4.85
CA GLU A 62 2.40 -15.13 -5.42
C GLU A 62 3.31 -15.89 -4.46
N GLN A 63 4.08 -15.19 -3.65
CA GLN A 63 5.02 -15.80 -2.70
C GLN A 63 4.35 -16.22 -1.37
N TYR A 64 3.45 -15.40 -0.86
CA TYR A 64 2.92 -15.54 0.51
C TYR A 64 1.42 -15.82 0.55
N GLY A 65 0.72 -15.76 -0.57
CA GLY A 65 -0.73 -15.82 -0.60
C GLY A 65 -1.40 -14.51 -0.16
N PRO A 66 -2.64 -14.58 0.34
CA PRO A 66 -3.37 -13.39 0.76
C PRO A 66 -2.61 -12.53 1.75
N LEU A 67 -2.72 -11.22 1.58
CA LEU A 67 -1.98 -10.21 2.34
C LEU A 67 -2.94 -9.25 3.07
N MET A 68 -2.41 -8.55 4.04
CA MET A 68 -3.08 -7.47 4.74
C MET A 68 -2.08 -6.39 5.13
N PHE A 69 -2.58 -5.17 5.36
CA PHE A 69 -1.80 -4.07 5.91
C PHE A 69 -2.30 -3.70 7.31
N HIS A 70 -1.37 -3.28 8.15
CA HIS A 70 -1.68 -2.62 9.42
C HIS A 70 -0.75 -1.44 9.65
N GLN A 71 -1.33 -0.29 9.96
CA GLN A 71 -0.62 0.92 10.36
C GLN A 71 -0.79 1.11 11.87
N SER A 72 0.23 0.76 12.63
CA SER A 72 0.20 0.82 14.09
C SER A 72 0.75 2.11 14.66
N GLY A 73 1.61 2.80 13.93
CA GLY A 73 2.26 4.02 14.39
C GLY A 73 2.65 4.91 13.22
N GLY A 74 3.26 6.05 13.53
CA GLY A 74 3.61 7.04 12.52
C GLY A 74 2.53 8.12 12.39
N CYS A 75 2.94 9.37 12.51
CA CYS A 75 2.02 10.53 12.53
C CYS A 75 2.17 11.42 11.30
N CYS A 76 2.98 11.05 10.32
CA CYS A 76 3.31 11.92 9.20
C CYS A 76 3.63 11.11 7.93
N ASP A 77 3.69 11.84 6.83
CA ASP A 77 4.13 11.30 5.54
C ASP A 77 5.49 10.62 5.67
N GLY A 78 5.66 9.53 4.98
CA GLY A 78 6.86 8.71 5.07
C GLY A 78 6.74 7.51 6.01
N SER A 79 5.67 7.40 6.79
CA SER A 79 5.41 6.22 7.61
C SER A 79 5.23 4.97 6.75
N SER A 80 5.68 3.83 7.27
CA SER A 80 5.55 2.54 6.62
C SER A 80 4.43 1.72 7.24
N PRO A 81 3.36 1.43 6.50
CA PRO A 81 2.43 0.40 6.95
C PRO A 81 3.12 -0.96 6.87
N MET A 82 2.83 -1.83 7.81
CA MET A 82 3.31 -3.20 7.81
C MET A 82 2.44 -4.05 6.89
N CYS A 83 3.06 -4.86 6.04
CA CYS A 83 2.37 -5.84 5.21
C CYS A 83 2.60 -7.23 5.79
N TYR A 84 1.53 -7.95 6.06
CA TYR A 84 1.55 -9.30 6.63
C TYR A 84 0.83 -10.29 5.72
N PRO A 85 1.17 -11.58 5.79
CA PRO A 85 0.24 -12.61 5.36
C PRO A 85 -1.08 -12.45 6.11
N ALA A 86 -2.19 -12.55 5.41
CA ALA A 86 -3.51 -12.39 6.02
C ALA A 86 -3.71 -13.40 7.16
N GLY A 87 -4.11 -12.91 8.32
CA GLY A 87 -4.28 -13.72 9.53
C GLY A 87 -3.08 -13.73 10.47
N ASP A 88 -1.91 -13.29 10.05
CA ASP A 88 -0.72 -13.21 10.92
C ASP A 88 -0.79 -12.06 11.91
N PHE A 89 -1.54 -11.04 11.60
CA PHE A 89 -1.85 -9.95 12.52
C PHE A 89 -3.33 -9.98 12.89
N LEU A 90 -3.59 -10.10 14.18
CA LEU A 90 -4.95 -10.15 14.70
C LEU A 90 -5.47 -8.73 14.95
N THR A 91 -6.53 -8.37 14.25
CA THR A 91 -7.24 -7.12 14.48
C THR A 91 -8.26 -7.26 15.61
N SER A 92 -8.60 -6.15 16.23
CA SER A 92 -9.55 -6.08 17.33
C SER A 92 -10.49 -4.88 17.18
N ASP A 93 -11.35 -4.66 18.17
CA ASP A 93 -12.21 -3.48 18.22
C ASP A 93 -11.43 -2.15 18.33
N ASN A 94 -10.14 -2.24 18.64
CA ASN A 94 -9.24 -1.10 18.66
C ASN A 94 -8.66 -0.74 17.31
N ASP A 95 -9.04 -1.46 16.25
CA ASP A 95 -8.59 -1.22 14.88
C ASP A 95 -9.75 -0.75 14.01
N VAL A 96 -9.42 0.07 13.01
CA VAL A 96 -10.35 0.56 12.00
C VAL A 96 -9.94 -0.02 10.65
N LEU A 97 -10.88 -0.63 9.96
CA LEU A 97 -10.70 -1.04 8.57
C LEU A 97 -10.84 0.19 7.67
N LEU A 98 -9.73 0.66 7.11
CA LEU A 98 -9.71 1.84 6.25
C LEU A 98 -10.29 1.56 4.86
N GLY A 99 -10.19 0.35 4.41
CA GLY A 99 -10.69 -0.07 3.11
C GLY A 99 -10.16 -1.43 2.70
N VAL A 100 -10.63 -1.89 1.56
CA VAL A 100 -10.19 -3.14 0.95
C VAL A 100 -9.77 -2.84 -0.49
N PHE A 101 -8.54 -3.16 -0.82
CA PHE A 101 -8.03 -3.09 -2.19
C PHE A 101 -8.37 -4.38 -2.93
N ASP A 102 -8.64 -4.28 -4.20
CA ASP A 102 -8.65 -5.41 -5.12
C ASP A 102 -7.56 -5.21 -6.16
N ILE A 103 -6.52 -6.02 -6.10
CA ILE A 103 -5.40 -6.00 -7.04
C ILE A 103 -5.49 -7.13 -8.06
N GLY A 104 -6.56 -7.92 -8.03
CA GLY A 104 -6.77 -9.02 -8.95
C GLY A 104 -7.00 -8.56 -10.38
N ASP A 105 -6.66 -9.42 -11.31
CA ASP A 105 -6.89 -9.22 -12.74
C ASP A 105 -8.06 -10.09 -13.22
N THR A 106 -7.89 -11.40 -13.18
CA THR A 106 -8.93 -12.36 -13.59
C THR A 106 -9.77 -12.87 -12.43
N GLN A 107 -9.21 -12.85 -11.22
CA GLN A 107 -9.90 -13.22 -9.99
C GLN A 107 -9.63 -12.17 -8.91
N PRO A 108 -10.57 -11.95 -7.99
CA PRO A 108 -10.36 -11.02 -6.90
C PRO A 108 -9.15 -11.40 -6.05
N GLN A 109 -8.29 -10.41 -5.78
CA GLN A 109 -7.20 -10.50 -4.81
C GLN A 109 -7.36 -9.34 -3.85
N THR A 110 -8.12 -9.55 -2.79
CA THR A 110 -8.49 -8.50 -1.86
C THR A 110 -7.50 -8.38 -0.73
N ILE A 111 -7.12 -7.15 -0.42
CA ILE A 111 -6.17 -6.81 0.64
C ILE A 111 -6.79 -5.78 1.54
N GLU A 112 -6.98 -6.14 2.80
CA GLU A 112 -7.48 -5.22 3.82
C GLU A 112 -6.36 -4.31 4.32
N ILE A 113 -6.68 -3.06 4.57
CA ILE A 113 -5.78 -2.13 5.24
C ILE A 113 -6.43 -1.61 6.52
N TRP A 114 -5.74 -1.86 7.62
CA TRP A 114 -6.17 -1.54 8.97
C TRP A 114 -5.29 -0.48 9.61
N MET A 115 -5.86 0.26 10.52
CA MET A 115 -5.16 1.25 11.33
C MET A 115 -5.68 1.18 12.75
N SER A 116 -4.81 1.38 13.75
CA SER A 116 -5.30 1.49 15.12
C SER A 116 -6.26 2.67 15.27
N ARG A 117 -7.27 2.52 16.11
CA ARG A 117 -8.28 3.57 16.33
C ARG A 117 -7.65 4.86 16.82
N GLU A 118 -6.64 4.75 17.67
CA GLU A 118 -5.87 5.90 18.16
C GLU A 118 -5.18 6.61 17.00
N GLN A 119 -4.52 5.86 16.13
CA GLN A 119 -3.84 6.41 14.95
C GLN A 119 -4.83 7.03 13.98
N PHE A 120 -5.99 6.42 13.81
CA PHE A 120 -7.04 6.92 12.92
C PHE A 120 -7.55 8.31 13.35
N GLN A 121 -7.54 8.64 14.62
CA GLN A 121 -7.94 9.97 15.10
C GLN A 121 -7.06 11.07 14.51
N TYR A 122 -5.76 10.80 14.34
CA TYR A 122 -4.83 11.76 13.73
C TYR A 122 -5.00 11.83 12.20
N TRP A 123 -5.41 10.76 11.58
CA TRP A 123 -5.51 10.65 10.13
C TRP A 123 -6.93 10.82 9.58
N SER A 124 -7.91 11.09 10.44
CA SER A 124 -9.34 11.11 10.08
C SER A 124 -9.72 12.11 8.99
N HIS A 125 -8.93 13.16 8.80
CA HIS A 125 -9.16 14.18 7.77
C HIS A 125 -8.33 13.97 6.50
N THR A 126 -7.64 12.85 6.40
CA THR A 126 -6.71 12.61 5.30
C THR A 126 -7.11 11.43 4.44
N HIS A 127 -6.79 11.55 3.16
CA HIS A 127 -6.72 10.43 2.22
C HIS A 127 -5.27 9.96 2.17
N LEU A 128 -5.07 8.66 2.23
CA LEU A 128 -3.75 8.04 2.23
C LEU A 128 -3.46 7.40 0.88
N THR A 129 -2.24 7.55 0.40
CA THR A 129 -1.72 6.81 -0.75
C THR A 129 -0.55 5.96 -0.29
N VAL A 130 -0.63 4.67 -0.57
CA VAL A 130 0.46 3.72 -0.30
C VAL A 130 1.33 3.61 -1.53
N ASP A 131 2.59 3.94 -1.37
CA ASP A 131 3.62 3.88 -2.40
C ASP A 131 4.74 2.94 -1.96
N VAL A 132 5.72 2.73 -2.84
CA VAL A 132 6.91 1.92 -2.58
C VAL A 132 8.15 2.78 -2.76
N VAL A 133 9.04 2.72 -1.78
CA VAL A 133 10.30 3.43 -1.84
C VAL A 133 11.45 2.49 -1.56
N LYS A 134 12.64 2.88 -2.01
CA LYS A 134 13.88 2.21 -1.67
C LYS A 134 14.16 2.34 -0.18
N GLY A 135 14.54 1.25 0.45
CA GLY A 135 14.87 1.21 1.86
C GLY A 135 14.52 -0.12 2.48
N ARG A 136 14.87 -0.28 3.72
CA ARG A 136 14.55 -1.49 4.46
C ARG A 136 13.26 -1.28 5.25
N GLY A 137 12.28 -2.13 5.00
CA GLY A 137 11.07 -2.18 5.80
C GLY A 137 11.34 -2.75 7.20
N SER A 138 10.33 -2.67 8.06
CA SER A 138 10.38 -3.34 9.37
C SER A 138 10.54 -4.84 9.20
N GLY A 139 11.28 -5.49 10.11
CA GLY A 139 11.75 -6.85 9.94
C GLY A 139 10.68 -7.93 9.71
N PHE A 140 9.43 -7.69 10.10
CA PHE A 140 8.31 -8.62 9.90
C PHE A 140 7.44 -8.31 8.69
N SER A 141 7.64 -7.19 8.03
CA SER A 141 6.90 -6.83 6.84
C SER A 141 7.41 -7.63 5.64
N VAL A 142 6.50 -8.20 4.85
CA VAL A 142 6.87 -9.19 3.82
C VAL A 142 7.68 -8.60 2.67
N GLU A 143 7.67 -7.29 2.45
CA GLU A 143 8.47 -6.63 1.42
C GLU A 143 9.92 -6.38 1.85
N ALA A 144 10.25 -6.50 3.12
CA ALA A 144 11.57 -6.16 3.65
C ALA A 144 12.74 -6.87 2.93
N PRO A 145 12.64 -8.19 2.60
CA PRO A 145 13.70 -8.87 1.87
C PRO A 145 13.94 -8.33 0.45
N GLU A 146 12.98 -7.61 -0.12
CA GLU A 146 13.11 -7.01 -1.46
C GLU A 146 13.94 -5.72 -1.47
N GLY A 147 14.37 -5.23 -0.32
CA GLY A 147 15.12 -3.98 -0.22
C GLY A 147 14.30 -2.72 -0.43
N VAL A 148 12.99 -2.84 -0.31
CA VAL A 148 12.01 -1.76 -0.43
C VAL A 148 11.12 -1.72 0.80
N ARG A 149 10.39 -0.64 0.95
CA ARG A 149 9.34 -0.54 1.95
C ARG A 149 8.12 0.19 1.40
N PHE A 150 6.98 -0.08 1.96
CA PHE A 150 5.80 0.73 1.71
C PHE A 150 5.90 2.06 2.43
N LEU A 151 5.31 3.07 1.83
CA LEU A 151 5.34 4.44 2.34
C LEU A 151 3.94 5.04 2.22
N ILE A 152 3.46 5.66 3.29
CA ILE A 152 2.21 6.41 3.27
C ILE A 152 2.50 7.87 2.95
N ARG A 153 1.74 8.40 2.00
CA ARG A 153 1.58 9.82 1.75
C ARG A 153 0.15 10.22 2.05
N SER A 154 -0.03 11.37 2.65
CA SER A 154 -1.35 11.90 2.98
C SER A 154 -1.65 13.17 2.20
N ARG A 155 -2.91 13.40 1.97
CA ARG A 155 -3.46 14.69 1.55
C ARG A 155 -4.74 14.94 2.33
N LEU A 156 -5.10 16.19 2.51
CA LEU A 156 -6.40 16.49 3.11
C LEU A 156 -7.51 15.98 2.19
N MET A 157 -8.48 15.33 2.79
CA MET A 157 -9.71 15.00 2.07
C MET A 157 -10.46 16.30 1.79
N ASP A 158 -10.95 16.42 0.59
CA ASP A 158 -11.89 17.49 0.29
C ASP A 158 -13.09 17.30 1.22
N THR A 159 -13.32 18.26 2.08
CA THR A 159 -14.59 18.34 2.77
C THR A 159 -15.64 18.36 1.68
N ALA A 160 -16.42 17.29 1.61
CA ALA A 160 -17.47 17.19 0.62
C ALA A 160 -18.21 18.52 0.58
N THR A 161 -18.24 19.15 -0.59
CA THR A 161 -19.06 20.31 -0.79
C THR A 161 -20.45 19.95 -0.30
N PRO A 162 -20.99 20.63 0.70
CA PRO A 162 -22.29 20.25 1.19
C PRO A 162 -23.23 20.30 -0.01
N PHE A 163 -23.95 19.23 -0.19
CA PHE A 163 -24.99 19.18 -1.21
C PHE A 163 -25.97 20.32 -0.94
N VAL A 164 -25.97 21.22 -1.85
CA VAL A 164 -26.98 22.27 -1.83
C VAL A 164 -28.24 21.67 -2.42
#